data_50017c5afb9a983dca761c5ea6d399ce
#
_entry.id   50017c5afb9a983dca761c5ea6d399ce
#
_cell.length_a   1.000
_cell.length_b   1.000
_cell.length_c   1.000
_cell.angle_alpha   90.00
_cell.angle_beta   90.00
_cell.angle_gamma   90.00
#
_symmetry.space_group_name_H-M   'P 1'
#
loop_
_entity.id
_entity.type
_entity.pdbx_description
1 polymer ?
#
loop_
_entity_poly.entity_id
_entity_poly.type
_entity_poly.pdbx_seq_one_letter_code
_entity_poly.pdbx_strand_id
1 'polypeptide(L)'
;MLFRSNGESAFDLYATYGLPLEISRDIAKERGLDVDEAGFQAAMEAHREASGAGQAMGALGGEDVEVYRELVAELKKAKKLSKEGVEYDPYSGLSAEGEVLALVRDGQVVDSVKAGDQVAVLLPRTNFYVASGGQIADSGEIRSQNGNAWRVQINDTVQPAAGAIVHLGEVLEGSPKVGDAAVAEVTRQRRQNIMRNHTVTHLLHAALHQVLGEHARQAGSLVAPDRLRFDFNHPEPMTSEQIKQVEDLVNDWALDNYALRIEYKPLEQAKKEGAIALFGEKYGEEVRTVTIGGEPPFSYELCGGTHLERTGDIGVFLITSEGSAAAGIRRIEAVTGREAYALVQERNALLQQSARELKISPADLPARVKSLQSELAAAHKEVSALKRESAAESLDAALENVPEVAGVPVLAADLPGADMEALRGMADRFRQKYPSGVALLAAVADGKPNLIATVTKDLVERGLHAGELVKLAAEKVGGSGGGRPDMAQAGGSDGNKVDEALAVAESWVKDKLG
;
A
#
# COMPACT_ATOMS: atom_id res chain seq x y z
N MET A 1 -22.86 33.00 -28.05
CA MET A 1 -22.46 32.96 -26.64
C MET A 1 -22.41 31.49 -26.26
N LEU A 2 -21.24 30.89 -26.24
CA LEU A 2 -21.07 29.54 -25.69
C LEU A 2 -21.23 29.66 -24.17
N PHE A 3 -22.15 28.92 -23.58
CA PHE A 3 -22.25 28.83 -22.13
C PHE A 3 -20.96 28.17 -21.61
N ARG A 4 -20.22 28.86 -20.77
CA ARG A 4 -19.06 28.29 -20.06
C ARG A 4 -19.51 27.71 -18.74
N SER A 5 -19.10 26.49 -18.44
CA SER A 5 -19.17 25.98 -17.06
C SER A 5 -18.15 26.76 -16.21
N ASN A 6 -18.54 27.19 -15.00
CA ASN A 6 -17.68 27.88 -14.06
C ASN A 6 -16.50 26.97 -13.67
N GLY A 7 -15.27 27.52 -13.67
CA GLY A 7 -14.06 26.82 -13.29
C GLY A 7 -14.08 26.27 -11.87
N GLU A 8 -14.70 26.99 -10.91
CA GLU A 8 -14.92 26.52 -9.54
C GLU A 8 -15.79 25.24 -9.51
N SER A 9 -16.86 25.18 -10.32
CA SER A 9 -17.70 23.98 -10.39
C SER A 9 -16.95 22.78 -10.99
N ALA A 10 -16.07 22.99 -11.97
CA ALA A 10 -15.21 21.96 -12.52
C ALA A 10 -14.18 21.51 -11.48
N PHE A 11 -13.66 22.43 -10.66
CA PHE A 11 -12.78 22.12 -9.54
C PHE A 11 -13.50 21.35 -8.43
N ASP A 12 -14.74 21.69 -8.08
CA ASP A 12 -15.54 20.93 -7.12
C ASP A 12 -15.78 19.49 -7.56
N LEU A 13 -16.03 19.29 -8.86
CA LEU A 13 -16.14 17.94 -9.44
C LEU A 13 -14.82 17.16 -9.34
N TYR A 14 -13.71 17.82 -9.55
CA TYR A 14 -12.39 17.24 -9.38
C TYR A 14 -12.07 16.93 -7.91
N ALA A 15 -12.24 17.92 -7.02
CA ALA A 15 -11.85 17.82 -5.61
C ALA A 15 -12.75 16.87 -4.80
N THR A 16 -14.06 16.84 -5.11
CA THR A 16 -15.07 16.09 -4.34
C THR A 16 -15.31 14.69 -4.94
N TYR A 17 -15.31 14.59 -6.27
CA TYR A 17 -15.69 13.35 -6.97
C TYR A 17 -14.54 12.75 -7.79
N GLY A 18 -13.36 13.38 -7.78
CA GLY A 18 -12.19 12.90 -8.52
C GLY A 18 -12.34 12.93 -10.04
N LEU A 19 -13.28 13.76 -10.58
CA LEU A 19 -13.50 13.84 -12.02
C LEU A 19 -12.45 14.75 -12.67
N PRO A 20 -11.53 14.22 -13.51
CA PRO A 20 -10.49 15.02 -14.15
C PRO A 20 -11.06 16.14 -15.02
N LEU A 21 -10.32 17.26 -15.13
CA LEU A 21 -10.72 18.43 -15.92
C LEU A 21 -10.97 18.05 -17.39
N GLU A 22 -10.14 17.14 -17.94
CA GLU A 22 -10.25 16.66 -19.31
C GLU A 22 -11.59 15.96 -19.56
N ILE A 23 -12.01 15.12 -18.62
CA ILE A 23 -13.31 14.43 -18.70
C ILE A 23 -14.46 15.43 -18.57
N SER A 24 -14.33 16.39 -17.65
CA SER A 24 -15.31 17.48 -17.51
C SER A 24 -15.41 18.30 -18.79
N ARG A 25 -14.27 18.58 -19.46
CA ARG A 25 -14.19 19.30 -20.74
C ARG A 25 -14.80 18.49 -21.88
N ASP A 26 -14.51 17.20 -21.98
CA ASP A 26 -15.03 16.36 -23.06
C ASP A 26 -16.55 16.19 -22.92
N ILE A 27 -17.07 15.97 -21.72
CA ILE A 27 -18.52 15.96 -21.44
C ILE A 27 -19.17 17.31 -21.77
N ALA A 28 -18.50 18.43 -21.44
CA ALA A 28 -19.00 19.75 -21.75
C ALA A 28 -19.06 19.98 -23.28
N LYS A 29 -18.01 19.59 -24.01
CA LYS A 29 -17.95 19.68 -25.48
C LYS A 29 -19.04 18.88 -26.18
N GLU A 30 -19.32 17.65 -25.72
CA GLU A 30 -20.42 16.82 -26.25
C GLU A 30 -21.79 17.52 -26.12
N ARG A 31 -21.93 18.41 -25.13
CA ARG A 31 -23.15 19.20 -24.89
C ARG A 31 -23.09 20.62 -25.47
N GLY A 32 -22.06 20.94 -26.26
CA GLY A 32 -21.87 22.27 -26.87
C GLY A 32 -21.49 23.36 -25.87
N LEU A 33 -20.94 22.96 -24.72
CA LEU A 33 -20.45 23.83 -23.65
C LEU A 33 -18.91 23.88 -23.66
N ASP A 34 -18.35 24.88 -23.00
CA ASP A 34 -16.92 25.01 -22.74
C ASP A 34 -16.66 25.10 -21.24
N VAL A 35 -15.46 24.73 -20.78
CA VAL A 35 -15.06 24.80 -19.35
C VAL A 35 -14.10 25.97 -19.17
N ASP A 36 -14.28 26.73 -18.10
CA ASP A 36 -13.37 27.80 -17.69
C ASP A 36 -12.11 27.18 -17.04
N GLU A 37 -11.13 26.81 -17.88
CA GLU A 37 -9.87 26.20 -17.42
C GLU A 37 -9.05 27.16 -16.53
N ALA A 38 -9.12 28.48 -16.79
CA ALA A 38 -8.42 29.48 -15.99
C ALA A 38 -9.01 29.56 -14.56
N GLY A 39 -10.33 29.55 -14.44
CA GLY A 39 -11.03 29.50 -13.15
C GLY A 39 -10.79 28.20 -12.40
N PHE A 40 -10.71 27.05 -13.09
CA PHE A 40 -10.32 25.78 -12.49
C PHE A 40 -8.91 25.84 -11.91
N GLN A 41 -7.94 26.37 -12.65
CA GLN A 41 -6.56 26.50 -12.18
C GLN A 41 -6.43 27.44 -10.98
N ALA A 42 -7.17 28.55 -10.98
CA ALA A 42 -7.19 29.45 -9.84
C ALA A 42 -7.75 28.80 -8.57
N ALA A 43 -8.83 28.01 -8.69
CA ALA A 43 -9.41 27.25 -7.59
C ALA A 43 -8.47 26.14 -7.08
N MET A 44 -7.79 25.45 -7.99
CA MET A 44 -6.77 24.44 -7.68
C MET A 44 -5.60 25.06 -6.89
N GLU A 45 -5.10 26.21 -7.31
CA GLU A 45 -3.98 26.89 -6.64
C GLU A 45 -4.40 27.38 -5.25
N ALA A 46 -5.58 27.99 -5.11
CA ALA A 46 -6.14 28.40 -3.83
C ALA A 46 -6.32 27.20 -2.87
N HIS A 47 -6.78 26.06 -3.37
CA HIS A 47 -6.88 24.82 -2.59
C HIS A 47 -5.52 24.28 -2.19
N ARG A 48 -4.52 24.34 -3.07
CA ARG A 48 -3.13 23.93 -2.80
C ARG A 48 -2.50 24.79 -1.72
N GLU A 49 -2.70 26.09 -1.75
CA GLU A 49 -2.26 27.03 -0.70
C GLU A 49 -2.95 26.73 0.64
N ALA A 50 -4.27 26.53 0.63
CA ALA A 50 -5.06 26.24 1.82
C ALA A 50 -4.75 24.86 2.44
N SER A 51 -4.40 23.86 1.62
CA SER A 51 -4.05 22.51 2.07
C SER A 51 -2.59 22.34 2.52
N GLY A 52 -1.78 23.41 2.51
CA GLY A 52 -0.38 23.38 2.95
C GLY A 52 0.54 22.56 2.04
N ALA A 53 0.12 22.21 0.83
CA ALA A 53 0.90 21.41 -0.12
C ALA A 53 2.16 22.13 -0.65
N GLY A 54 2.43 23.37 -0.24
CA GLY A 54 3.69 24.09 -0.44
C GLY A 54 4.75 23.82 0.64
N GLN A 55 4.43 23.07 1.70
CA GLN A 55 5.35 22.78 2.83
C GLN A 55 5.90 21.35 2.86
N ALA A 56 5.56 20.51 1.93
CA ALA A 56 6.11 19.16 1.84
C ALA A 56 7.40 19.18 1.02
N MET A 57 8.49 18.92 1.70
CA MET A 57 9.90 18.75 1.31
C MET A 57 10.78 20.00 1.53
N GLY A 58 11.29 20.14 2.77
CA GLY A 58 12.47 20.98 3.05
C GLY A 58 12.31 22.48 2.77
N ALA A 59 11.11 23.04 2.93
CA ALA A 59 10.92 24.48 2.87
C ALA A 59 11.65 25.13 4.07
N LEU A 60 12.82 25.69 3.80
CA LEU A 60 13.41 26.71 4.65
C LEU A 60 12.32 27.77 4.92
N GLY A 61 12.10 28.16 6.18
CA GLY A 61 11.05 29.12 6.55
C GLY A 61 11.21 30.44 5.81
N GLY A 62 10.15 31.26 5.74
CA GLY A 62 10.16 32.50 4.96
C GLY A 62 11.30 33.48 5.31
N GLU A 63 11.82 33.46 6.54
CA GLU A 63 12.99 34.26 6.97
C GLU A 63 14.29 33.73 6.31
N ASP A 64 14.43 32.43 6.10
CA ASP A 64 15.60 31.84 5.44
C ASP A 64 15.68 32.22 3.96
N VAL A 65 14.57 32.39 3.26
CA VAL A 65 14.53 32.76 1.84
C VAL A 65 15.17 34.14 1.60
N GLU A 66 14.96 35.11 2.49
CA GLU A 66 15.51 36.47 2.35
C GLU A 66 17.04 36.45 2.50
N VAL A 67 17.57 35.67 3.43
CA VAL A 67 19.03 35.49 3.60
C VAL A 67 19.67 35.06 2.29
N TYR A 68 19.08 34.10 1.57
CA TYR A 68 19.64 33.63 0.29
C TYR A 68 19.47 34.63 -0.85
N ARG A 69 18.40 35.43 -0.87
CA ARG A 69 18.23 36.53 -1.84
C ARG A 69 19.29 37.60 -1.69
N GLU A 70 19.52 38.07 -0.47
CA GLU A 70 20.55 39.04 -0.16
C GLU A 70 21.93 38.50 -0.49
N LEU A 71 22.24 37.27 -0.06
CA LEU A 71 23.51 36.61 -0.33
C LEU A 71 23.81 36.50 -1.83
N VAL A 72 22.83 36.06 -2.64
CA VAL A 72 23.02 35.96 -4.11
C VAL A 72 23.20 37.35 -4.73
N ALA A 73 22.47 38.35 -4.26
CA ALA A 73 22.61 39.74 -4.75
C ALA A 73 24.03 40.30 -4.47
N GLU A 74 24.55 40.08 -3.27
CA GLU A 74 25.92 40.45 -2.90
C GLU A 74 26.99 39.73 -3.74
N LEU A 75 26.85 38.42 -3.90
CA LEU A 75 27.77 37.61 -4.69
C LEU A 75 27.76 37.98 -6.17
N LYS A 76 26.59 38.31 -6.75
CA LYS A 76 26.50 38.87 -8.11
C LYS A 76 27.16 40.21 -8.23
N LYS A 77 26.98 41.11 -7.26
CA LYS A 77 27.62 42.42 -7.20
C LYS A 77 29.17 42.28 -7.09
N ALA A 78 29.61 41.30 -6.31
CA ALA A 78 31.03 40.98 -6.16
C ALA A 78 31.61 40.22 -7.38
N LYS A 79 30.80 39.90 -8.41
CA LYS A 79 31.16 39.12 -9.61
C LYS A 79 31.65 37.70 -9.30
N LYS A 80 31.25 37.14 -8.16
CA LYS A 80 31.49 35.76 -7.77
C LYS A 80 30.45 34.79 -8.33
N LEU A 81 29.26 35.29 -8.69
CA LEU A 81 28.22 34.59 -9.41
C LEU A 81 27.86 35.26 -10.73
N SER A 82 27.37 34.47 -11.67
CA SER A 82 26.79 34.96 -12.94
C SER A 82 25.53 35.79 -12.72
N LYS A 83 24.96 36.41 -13.76
CA LYS A 83 23.67 37.11 -13.67
C LYS A 83 22.53 36.14 -13.31
N GLU A 84 22.61 34.92 -13.76
CA GLU A 84 21.63 33.85 -13.54
C GLU A 84 21.75 33.26 -12.11
N GLY A 85 22.90 33.43 -11.46
CA GLY A 85 23.22 32.86 -10.14
C GLY A 85 24.21 31.72 -10.23
N VAL A 86 24.00 30.67 -9.42
CA VAL A 86 24.78 29.43 -9.45
C VAL A 86 24.64 28.75 -10.82
N GLU A 87 25.77 28.40 -11.43
CA GLU A 87 25.77 27.62 -12.67
C GLU A 87 25.24 26.20 -12.38
N TYR A 88 24.12 25.87 -13.00
CA TYR A 88 23.39 24.62 -12.75
C TYR A 88 23.47 23.69 -13.95
N ASP A 89 24.23 22.61 -13.82
CA ASP A 89 24.35 21.60 -14.87
C ASP A 89 24.38 20.18 -14.29
N PRO A 90 23.22 19.57 -14.01
CA PRO A 90 23.15 18.22 -13.48
C PRO A 90 23.39 17.13 -14.54
N TYR A 91 23.68 17.51 -15.79
CA TYR A 91 23.76 16.58 -16.93
C TYR A 91 25.19 16.27 -17.37
N SER A 92 26.15 17.18 -17.16
CA SER A 92 27.51 17.06 -17.69
C SER A 92 28.48 16.28 -16.80
N GLY A 93 28.00 15.52 -15.83
CA GLY A 93 28.86 14.70 -14.97
C GLY A 93 28.41 14.66 -13.51
N LEU A 94 29.30 14.16 -12.66
CA LEU A 94 29.00 13.93 -11.24
C LEU A 94 29.84 14.81 -10.31
N SER A 95 30.75 15.64 -10.84
CA SER A 95 31.69 16.42 -10.05
C SER A 95 31.77 17.85 -10.54
N ALA A 96 31.83 18.80 -9.63
CA ALA A 96 32.10 20.21 -9.90
C ALA A 96 33.18 20.73 -8.95
N GLU A 97 34.09 21.51 -9.50
CA GLU A 97 35.13 22.22 -8.71
C GLU A 97 34.74 23.70 -8.55
N GLY A 98 35.04 24.27 -7.40
CA GLY A 98 34.76 25.68 -7.12
C GLY A 98 35.32 26.11 -5.77
N GLU A 99 35.08 27.38 -5.43
CA GLU A 99 35.38 27.89 -4.09
C GLU A 99 34.10 27.89 -3.25
N VAL A 100 34.18 27.70 -1.94
CA VAL A 100 33.05 27.88 -1.02
C VAL A 100 32.69 29.39 -1.00
N LEU A 101 31.56 29.75 -1.63
CA LEU A 101 31.12 31.15 -1.72
C LEU A 101 30.45 31.62 -0.45
N ALA A 102 29.68 30.74 0.20
CA ALA A 102 29.04 31.03 1.46
C ALA A 102 28.74 29.74 2.24
N LEU A 103 28.66 29.89 3.55
CA LEU A 103 28.20 28.91 4.52
C LEU A 103 27.05 29.54 5.30
N VAL A 104 25.92 28.82 5.40
CA VAL A 104 24.78 29.25 6.20
C VAL A 104 24.52 28.20 7.27
N ARG A 105 24.47 28.62 8.53
CA ARG A 105 24.15 27.78 9.69
C ARG A 105 23.07 28.46 10.51
N ASP A 106 22.03 27.73 10.88
CA ASP A 106 20.89 28.23 11.67
C ASP A 106 20.30 29.53 11.10
N GLY A 107 20.15 29.60 9.75
CA GLY A 107 19.62 30.78 9.04
C GLY A 107 20.58 31.98 8.98
N GLN A 108 21.85 31.85 9.40
CA GLN A 108 22.84 32.93 9.40
C GLN A 108 24.06 32.60 8.55
N VAL A 109 24.50 33.59 7.77
CA VAL A 109 25.78 33.49 7.02
C VAL A 109 26.94 33.52 8.01
N VAL A 110 27.84 32.54 7.88
CA VAL A 110 29.02 32.39 8.75
C VAL A 110 30.29 32.23 7.93
N ASP A 111 31.45 32.63 8.48
CA ASP A 111 32.74 32.52 7.79
C ASP A 111 33.30 31.09 7.83
N SER A 112 32.89 30.29 8.82
CA SER A 112 33.39 28.92 9.00
C SER A 112 32.43 28.08 9.84
N VAL A 113 32.47 26.76 9.65
CA VAL A 113 31.77 25.75 10.44
C VAL A 113 32.75 24.66 10.87
N LYS A 114 32.35 23.78 11.78
CA LYS A 114 33.17 22.71 12.34
C LYS A 114 32.46 21.34 12.26
N ALA A 115 33.19 20.27 12.45
CA ALA A 115 32.65 18.92 12.50
C ALA A 115 31.44 18.82 13.46
N GLY A 116 30.35 18.19 12.98
CA GLY A 116 29.06 18.06 13.64
C GLY A 116 28.06 19.19 13.36
N ASP A 117 28.48 20.30 12.74
CA ASP A 117 27.56 21.37 12.37
C ASP A 117 26.70 20.97 11.15
N GLN A 118 25.39 21.28 11.20
CA GLN A 118 24.53 21.29 10.00
C GLN A 118 24.77 22.59 9.24
N VAL A 119 24.91 22.49 7.93
CA VAL A 119 25.30 23.62 7.10
C VAL A 119 24.65 23.57 5.72
N ALA A 120 24.35 24.75 5.18
CA ALA A 120 24.07 24.93 3.75
C ALA A 120 25.30 25.54 3.09
N VAL A 121 25.81 24.85 2.07
CA VAL A 121 27.01 25.27 1.32
C VAL A 121 26.59 25.81 -0.03
N LEU A 122 27.06 27.00 -0.38
CA LEU A 122 26.87 27.61 -1.69
C LEU A 122 28.19 27.62 -2.47
N LEU A 123 28.16 27.05 -3.67
CA LEU A 123 29.28 27.01 -4.63
C LEU A 123 28.94 27.83 -5.89
N PRO A 124 29.92 28.25 -6.71
CA PRO A 124 29.63 28.98 -7.95
C PRO A 124 28.92 28.15 -9.00
N ARG A 125 29.10 26.82 -8.96
CA ARG A 125 28.42 25.86 -9.84
C ARG A 125 28.15 24.53 -9.16
N THR A 126 27.21 23.78 -9.71
CA THR A 126 26.84 22.46 -9.18
C THR A 126 26.34 21.51 -10.26
N ASN A 127 26.68 20.21 -10.09
CA ASN A 127 26.12 19.09 -10.83
C ASN A 127 25.05 18.32 -10.01
N PHE A 128 24.75 18.75 -8.79
CA PHE A 128 23.70 18.16 -7.98
C PHE A 128 22.32 18.54 -8.51
N TYR A 129 21.50 17.54 -8.81
CA TYR A 129 20.13 17.76 -9.24
C TYR A 129 19.29 18.30 -8.09
N VAL A 130 18.58 19.39 -8.34
CA VAL A 130 17.58 19.94 -7.42
C VAL A 130 16.23 19.25 -7.64
N ALA A 131 15.53 18.86 -6.58
CA ALA A 131 14.26 18.17 -6.69
C ALA A 131 13.26 18.93 -7.57
N SER A 132 12.75 18.29 -8.61
CA SER A 132 11.80 18.85 -9.56
C SER A 132 11.12 17.75 -10.39
N GLY A 133 9.89 17.99 -10.88
CA GLY A 133 9.20 17.08 -11.80
C GLY A 133 9.01 15.66 -11.24
N GLY A 134 8.88 15.51 -9.93
CA GLY A 134 8.77 14.21 -9.27
C GLY A 134 10.09 13.51 -8.99
N GLN A 135 11.22 13.94 -9.57
CA GLN A 135 12.54 13.42 -9.24
C GLN A 135 13.06 14.09 -7.97
N ILE A 136 13.51 13.29 -7.00
CA ILE A 136 14.15 13.79 -5.78
C ILE A 136 15.56 14.34 -6.04
N ALA A 137 16.05 15.15 -5.13
CA ALA A 137 17.38 15.73 -5.21
C ALA A 137 18.49 14.68 -5.04
N ASP A 138 19.68 15.04 -5.54
CA ASP A 138 20.88 14.27 -5.29
C ASP A 138 21.42 14.45 -3.88
N SER A 139 22.18 13.47 -3.46
CA SER A 139 23.08 13.54 -2.32
C SER A 139 24.51 13.27 -2.75
N GLY A 140 25.47 13.61 -1.89
CA GLY A 140 26.87 13.42 -2.20
C GLY A 140 27.77 14.02 -1.13
N GLU A 141 28.93 14.50 -1.56
CA GLU A 141 29.93 15.04 -0.67
C GLU A 141 30.54 16.33 -1.25
N ILE A 142 30.81 17.29 -0.39
CA ILE A 142 31.68 18.44 -0.72
C ILE A 142 32.90 18.33 0.17
N ARG A 143 34.08 18.35 -0.45
CA ARG A 143 35.36 18.22 0.26
C ARG A 143 36.38 19.25 -0.20
N SER A 144 37.38 19.49 0.63
CA SER A 144 38.51 20.35 0.21
C SER A 144 39.18 19.76 -1.02
N GLN A 145 39.62 20.61 -1.95
CA GLN A 145 40.33 20.18 -3.16
C GLN A 145 41.66 19.46 -2.83
N ASN A 146 42.29 19.77 -1.71
CA ASN A 146 43.47 19.12 -1.22
C ASN A 146 43.22 17.77 -0.50
N GLY A 147 42.00 17.29 -0.50
CA GLY A 147 41.60 15.92 -0.16
C GLY A 147 41.30 15.63 1.32
N ASN A 148 41.99 16.30 2.28
CA ASN A 148 41.93 15.86 3.68
C ASN A 148 41.72 16.99 4.72
N ALA A 149 41.46 18.22 4.31
CA ALA A 149 41.34 19.33 5.26
C ALA A 149 39.96 19.38 5.93
N TRP A 150 38.88 19.08 5.17
CA TRP A 150 37.51 19.03 5.63
C TRP A 150 36.60 18.29 4.64
N ARG A 151 35.43 17.84 5.14
CA ARG A 151 34.45 17.09 4.37
C ARG A 151 33.03 17.36 4.92
N VAL A 152 32.08 17.62 4.00
CA VAL A 152 30.67 17.83 4.28
C VAL A 152 29.87 16.76 3.53
N GLN A 153 29.08 15.96 4.25
CA GLN A 153 28.12 15.05 3.65
C GLN A 153 26.87 15.84 3.24
N ILE A 154 26.51 15.77 1.97
CA ILE A 154 25.32 16.44 1.44
C ILE A 154 24.18 15.44 1.38
N ASN A 155 23.08 15.79 2.04
CA ASN A 155 21.87 14.97 2.14
C ASN A 155 20.78 15.45 1.19
N ASP A 156 20.76 16.75 0.86
CA ASP A 156 19.76 17.37 -0.01
C ASP A 156 20.34 18.57 -0.76
N THR A 157 19.69 18.94 -1.88
CA THR A 157 20.05 20.11 -2.68
C THR A 157 18.79 20.86 -3.03
N VAL A 158 18.71 22.12 -2.64
CA VAL A 158 17.50 22.95 -2.76
C VAL A 158 17.79 24.28 -3.45
N GLN A 159 16.74 24.89 -4.02
CA GLN A 159 16.78 26.23 -4.58
C GLN A 159 15.85 27.16 -3.78
N PRO A 160 16.33 27.74 -2.65
CA PRO A 160 15.51 28.58 -1.80
C PRO A 160 15.11 29.91 -2.43
N ALA A 161 15.92 30.44 -3.36
CA ALA A 161 15.65 31.67 -4.09
C ALA A 161 16.17 31.58 -5.53
N ALA A 162 15.72 32.45 -6.40
CA ALA A 162 16.13 32.49 -7.80
C ALA A 162 17.66 32.69 -7.93
N GLY A 163 18.33 31.71 -8.54
CA GLY A 163 19.77 31.69 -8.71
C GLY A 163 20.57 31.25 -7.46
N ALA A 164 19.91 30.89 -6.37
CA ALA A 164 20.52 30.31 -5.18
C ALA A 164 20.30 28.80 -5.17
N ILE A 165 21.31 28.01 -5.48
CA ILE A 165 21.30 26.57 -5.25
C ILE A 165 22.24 26.26 -4.11
N VAL A 166 21.74 25.60 -3.07
CA VAL A 166 22.48 25.31 -1.85
C VAL A 166 22.45 23.82 -1.54
N HIS A 167 23.55 23.33 -1.00
CA HIS A 167 23.75 21.94 -0.64
C HIS A 167 23.61 21.83 0.88
N LEU A 168 22.57 21.11 1.34
CA LEU A 168 22.26 20.91 2.75
C LEU A 168 22.93 19.64 3.28
N GLY A 169 23.68 19.76 4.37
CA GLY A 169 24.43 18.63 4.88
C GLY A 169 25.05 18.85 6.25
N GLU A 170 25.89 17.89 6.64
CA GLU A 170 26.61 17.85 7.91
C GLU A 170 28.11 17.84 7.68
N VAL A 171 28.83 18.64 8.43
CA VAL A 171 30.30 18.62 8.43
C VAL A 171 30.77 17.36 9.13
N LEU A 172 31.36 16.41 8.38
CA LEU A 172 31.89 15.18 8.95
C LEU A 172 33.25 15.36 9.57
N GLU A 173 34.09 16.16 8.94
CA GLU A 173 35.51 16.33 9.31
C GLU A 173 35.97 17.76 9.04
N GLY A 174 36.91 18.23 9.87
CA GLY A 174 37.59 19.48 9.68
C GLY A 174 36.75 20.73 9.93
N SER A 175 37.08 21.82 9.24
CA SER A 175 36.44 23.13 9.44
C SER A 175 36.46 23.91 8.13
N PRO A 176 35.47 23.70 7.25
CA PRO A 176 35.34 24.44 5.99
C PRO A 176 35.11 25.93 6.25
N LYS A 177 35.73 26.76 5.37
CA LYS A 177 35.66 28.21 5.43
C LYS A 177 35.24 28.79 4.09
N VAL A 178 34.66 29.95 4.12
CA VAL A 178 34.41 30.77 2.92
C VAL A 178 35.77 31.08 2.24
N GLY A 179 35.82 30.85 0.93
CA GLY A 179 37.03 30.99 0.10
C GLY A 179 37.86 29.72 -0.05
N ASP A 180 37.54 28.64 0.66
CA ASP A 180 38.24 27.37 0.47
C ASP A 180 37.92 26.76 -0.90
N ALA A 181 38.97 26.22 -1.56
CA ALA A 181 38.79 25.44 -2.79
C ALA A 181 38.15 24.10 -2.49
N ALA A 182 37.07 23.78 -3.18
CA ALA A 182 36.21 22.64 -2.94
C ALA A 182 35.97 21.80 -4.20
N VAL A 183 35.69 20.51 -3.98
CA VAL A 183 35.14 19.59 -4.98
C VAL A 183 33.81 19.07 -4.45
N ALA A 184 32.76 19.31 -5.20
CA ALA A 184 31.43 18.74 -4.95
C ALA A 184 31.25 17.48 -5.81
N GLU A 185 30.91 16.36 -5.20
CA GLU A 185 30.79 15.05 -5.86
C GLU A 185 29.46 14.40 -5.53
N VAL A 186 28.67 14.14 -6.58
CA VAL A 186 27.37 13.45 -6.49
C VAL A 186 27.58 11.97 -6.23
N THR A 187 26.81 11.37 -5.33
CA THR A 187 26.85 9.92 -5.08
C THR A 187 26.42 9.15 -6.33
N ARG A 188 27.41 8.61 -7.05
CA ARG A 188 27.23 7.91 -8.33
C ARG A 188 26.13 6.86 -8.31
N GLN A 189 26.14 5.96 -7.33
CA GLN A 189 25.18 4.85 -7.26
C GLN A 189 23.74 5.36 -7.10
N ARG A 190 23.51 6.36 -6.25
CA ARG A 190 22.21 7.00 -6.04
C ARG A 190 21.72 7.65 -7.34
N ARG A 191 22.55 8.48 -7.99
CA ARG A 191 22.22 9.14 -9.26
C ARG A 191 21.86 8.12 -10.35
N GLN A 192 22.64 7.05 -10.49
CA GLN A 192 22.37 6.02 -11.47
C GLN A 192 21.03 5.31 -11.20
N ASN A 193 20.70 5.00 -9.95
CA ASN A 193 19.44 4.39 -9.61
C ASN A 193 18.26 5.35 -9.90
N ILE A 194 18.41 6.64 -9.57
CA ILE A 194 17.42 7.67 -9.92
C ILE A 194 17.23 7.75 -11.45
N MET A 195 18.32 7.78 -12.22
CA MET A 195 18.26 7.82 -13.69
C MET A 195 17.56 6.59 -14.27
N ARG A 196 17.77 5.38 -13.70
CA ARG A 196 17.03 4.16 -14.09
C ARG A 196 15.54 4.33 -13.87
N ASN A 197 15.17 4.72 -12.66
CA ASN A 197 13.76 4.90 -12.29
C ASN A 197 13.10 6.02 -13.07
N HIS A 198 13.83 7.09 -13.39
CA HIS A 198 13.28 8.18 -14.21
C HIS A 198 13.13 7.77 -15.68
N THR A 199 14.13 7.12 -16.24
CA THR A 199 14.05 6.66 -17.64
C THR A 199 12.92 5.65 -17.83
N VAL A 200 12.77 4.70 -16.90
CA VAL A 200 11.70 3.72 -16.98
C VAL A 200 10.30 4.33 -16.76
N THR A 201 10.20 5.47 -16.08
CA THR A 201 8.93 6.19 -15.93
C THR A 201 8.34 6.58 -17.30
N HIS A 202 9.18 7.00 -18.24
CA HIS A 202 8.76 7.29 -19.62
C HIS A 202 8.31 6.02 -20.38
N LEU A 203 9.02 4.89 -20.20
CA LEU A 203 8.62 3.61 -20.78
C LEU A 203 7.30 3.12 -20.18
N LEU A 204 7.13 3.25 -18.87
CA LEU A 204 5.89 2.89 -18.17
C LEU A 204 4.70 3.72 -18.68
N HIS A 205 4.87 5.03 -18.84
CA HIS A 205 3.84 5.91 -19.39
C HIS A 205 3.43 5.48 -20.81
N ALA A 206 4.40 5.22 -21.68
CA ALA A 206 4.14 4.74 -23.04
C ALA A 206 3.46 3.36 -23.04
N ALA A 207 3.87 2.43 -22.17
CA ALA A 207 3.25 1.11 -22.05
C ALA A 207 1.80 1.19 -21.55
N LEU A 208 1.53 2.09 -20.57
CA LEU A 208 0.17 2.34 -20.11
C LEU A 208 -0.73 2.89 -21.22
N HIS A 209 -0.22 3.83 -22.03
CA HIS A 209 -0.95 4.32 -23.21
C HIS A 209 -1.25 3.20 -24.21
N GLN A 210 -0.30 2.30 -24.45
CA GLN A 210 -0.49 1.20 -25.40
C GLN A 210 -1.49 0.14 -24.88
N VAL A 211 -1.49 -0.16 -23.58
CA VAL A 211 -2.33 -1.20 -22.99
C VAL A 211 -3.72 -0.70 -22.59
N LEU A 212 -3.80 0.51 -22.03
CA LEU A 212 -5.04 1.07 -21.50
C LEU A 212 -5.67 2.13 -22.41
N GLY A 213 -4.86 2.79 -23.22
CA GLY A 213 -5.27 3.90 -24.10
C GLY A 213 -4.72 5.27 -23.66
N GLU A 214 -4.86 6.27 -24.52
CA GLU A 214 -4.30 7.62 -24.35
C GLU A 214 -4.84 8.39 -23.13
N HIS A 215 -5.92 7.93 -22.52
CA HIS A 215 -6.47 8.52 -21.30
C HIS A 215 -5.61 8.24 -20.05
N ALA A 216 -4.73 7.23 -20.09
CA ALA A 216 -3.85 6.86 -18.98
C ALA A 216 -2.70 7.86 -18.81
N ARG A 217 -3.03 9.16 -18.67
CA ARG A 217 -2.05 10.25 -18.53
C ARG A 217 -1.52 10.35 -17.11
N GLN A 218 -0.28 10.81 -17.00
CA GLN A 218 0.35 11.06 -15.70
C GLN A 218 -0.43 12.12 -14.90
N ALA A 219 -0.81 11.74 -13.67
CA ALA A 219 -1.42 12.62 -12.66
C ALA A 219 -0.42 13.00 -11.56
N GLY A 220 0.62 12.20 -11.35
CA GLY A 220 1.68 12.43 -10.39
C GLY A 220 2.82 11.44 -10.55
N SER A 221 3.99 11.77 -9.99
CA SER A 221 5.17 10.93 -10.08
C SER A 221 6.08 11.12 -8.87
N LEU A 222 6.80 10.07 -8.47
CA LEU A 222 7.94 10.12 -7.57
C LEU A 222 9.03 9.23 -8.13
N VAL A 223 10.21 9.81 -8.31
CA VAL A 223 11.40 9.10 -8.77
C VAL A 223 12.47 9.17 -7.69
N ALA A 224 12.68 8.06 -7.00
CA ALA A 224 13.66 7.88 -5.92
C ALA A 224 14.71 6.81 -6.30
N PRO A 225 15.83 6.66 -5.57
CA PRO A 225 16.85 5.68 -5.92
C PRO A 225 16.41 4.23 -5.70
N ASP A 226 15.49 4.00 -4.77
CA ASP A 226 14.98 2.69 -4.34
C ASP A 226 13.72 2.25 -5.08
N ARG A 227 12.93 3.19 -5.61
CA ARG A 227 11.67 2.93 -6.30
C ARG A 227 11.23 4.10 -7.16
N LEU A 228 10.26 3.82 -8.01
CA LEU A 228 9.41 4.85 -8.62
C LEU A 228 7.96 4.66 -8.21
N ARG A 229 7.19 5.76 -8.27
CA ARG A 229 5.75 5.80 -8.16
C ARG A 229 5.19 6.57 -9.34
N PHE A 230 4.17 6.03 -9.97
CA PHE A 230 3.51 6.65 -11.11
C PHE A 230 1.99 6.66 -10.88
N ASP A 231 1.41 7.83 -10.77
CA ASP A 231 -0.02 8.05 -10.63
C ASP A 231 -0.59 8.45 -12.00
N PHE A 232 -1.66 7.79 -12.44
CA PHE A 232 -2.24 8.00 -13.76
C PHE A 232 -3.76 7.91 -13.75
N ASN A 233 -4.39 8.56 -14.75
CA ASN A 233 -5.84 8.57 -14.89
C ASN A 233 -6.33 7.23 -15.43
N HIS A 234 -7.12 6.50 -14.62
CA HIS A 234 -7.82 5.30 -15.05
C HIS A 234 -8.98 5.00 -14.08
N PRO A 235 -10.21 4.69 -14.59
CA PRO A 235 -11.38 4.57 -13.73
C PRO A 235 -11.45 3.28 -12.92
N GLU A 236 -10.81 2.19 -13.40
CA GLU A 236 -10.93 0.85 -12.85
C GLU A 236 -9.58 0.27 -12.42
N PRO A 237 -9.55 -0.71 -11.49
CA PRO A 237 -8.33 -1.46 -11.19
C PRO A 237 -7.80 -2.17 -12.45
N MET A 238 -6.48 -2.15 -12.62
CA MET A 238 -5.86 -2.94 -13.69
C MET A 238 -6.01 -4.44 -13.40
N THR A 239 -6.29 -5.20 -14.45
CA THR A 239 -6.28 -6.66 -14.36
C THR A 239 -4.84 -7.18 -14.27
N SER A 240 -4.66 -8.37 -13.71
CA SER A 240 -3.33 -9.02 -13.65
C SER A 240 -2.70 -9.20 -15.03
N GLU A 241 -3.52 -9.40 -16.07
CA GLU A 241 -3.06 -9.51 -17.45
C GLU A 241 -2.56 -8.16 -17.99
N GLN A 242 -3.27 -7.05 -17.72
CA GLN A 242 -2.83 -5.70 -18.11
C GLN A 242 -1.54 -5.31 -17.39
N ILE A 243 -1.42 -5.60 -16.09
CA ILE A 243 -0.18 -5.36 -15.32
C ILE A 243 0.98 -6.12 -15.94
N LYS A 244 0.75 -7.41 -16.25
CA LYS A 244 1.76 -8.23 -16.91
C LYS A 244 2.15 -7.69 -18.30
N GLN A 245 1.19 -7.29 -19.12
CA GLN A 245 1.45 -6.72 -20.45
C GLN A 245 2.28 -5.43 -20.36
N VAL A 246 1.97 -4.55 -19.41
CA VAL A 246 2.76 -3.32 -19.16
C VAL A 246 4.17 -3.66 -18.71
N GLU A 247 4.33 -4.60 -17.78
CA GLU A 247 5.64 -5.04 -17.29
C GLU A 247 6.48 -5.69 -18.40
N ASP A 248 5.88 -6.56 -19.21
CA ASP A 248 6.52 -7.21 -20.34
C ASP A 248 7.01 -6.17 -21.36
N LEU A 249 6.15 -5.23 -21.79
CA LEU A 249 6.49 -4.18 -22.76
C LEU A 249 7.68 -3.32 -22.29
N VAL A 250 7.65 -2.90 -21.02
CA VAL A 250 8.74 -2.07 -20.47
C VAL A 250 10.06 -2.86 -20.46
N ASN A 251 10.03 -4.13 -20.07
CA ASN A 251 11.22 -4.97 -20.08
C ASN A 251 11.72 -5.28 -21.50
N ASP A 252 10.83 -5.51 -22.47
CA ASP A 252 11.20 -5.70 -23.88
C ASP A 252 11.93 -4.45 -24.41
N TRP A 253 11.40 -3.25 -24.17
CA TRP A 253 12.05 -2.00 -24.59
C TRP A 253 13.36 -1.72 -23.86
N ALA A 254 13.47 -2.17 -22.60
CA ALA A 254 14.75 -2.12 -21.88
C ALA A 254 15.78 -3.06 -22.52
N LEU A 255 15.39 -4.30 -22.84
CA LEU A 255 16.26 -5.31 -23.47
C LEU A 255 16.67 -4.93 -24.90
N ASP A 256 15.79 -4.29 -25.65
CA ASP A 256 16.08 -3.77 -27.01
C ASP A 256 17.14 -2.66 -27.02
N ASN A 257 17.44 -2.09 -25.87
CA ASN A 257 18.55 -1.18 -25.66
C ASN A 257 18.52 0.07 -26.57
N TYR A 258 17.39 0.75 -26.66
CA TYR A 258 17.23 2.00 -27.41
C TYR A 258 18.10 3.11 -26.83
N ALA A 259 18.70 3.93 -27.71
CA ALA A 259 19.38 5.16 -27.31
C ALA A 259 18.34 6.25 -27.00
N LEU A 260 18.54 7.01 -25.94
CA LEU A 260 17.76 8.20 -25.66
C LEU A 260 18.29 9.38 -26.48
N ARG A 261 17.39 10.13 -27.12
CA ARG A 261 17.72 11.41 -27.76
C ARG A 261 17.22 12.54 -26.86
N ILE A 262 18.14 13.38 -26.46
CA ILE A 262 17.88 14.55 -25.62
C ILE A 262 18.20 15.80 -26.43
N GLU A 263 17.22 16.68 -26.60
CA GLU A 263 17.35 17.88 -27.42
C GLU A 263 16.74 19.08 -26.70
N TYR A 264 17.32 20.25 -26.96
CA TYR A 264 16.74 21.53 -26.54
C TYR A 264 16.10 22.20 -27.76
N LYS A 265 14.86 22.63 -27.61
CA LYS A 265 14.11 23.26 -28.71
C LYS A 265 13.03 24.20 -28.20
N PRO A 266 12.54 25.13 -29.04
CA PRO A 266 11.43 26.01 -28.67
C PRO A 266 10.18 25.20 -28.27
N LEU A 267 9.51 25.61 -27.18
CA LEU A 267 8.32 24.94 -26.65
C LEU A 267 7.24 24.69 -27.71
N GLU A 268 6.95 25.70 -28.52
CA GLU A 268 5.93 25.61 -29.57
C GLU A 268 6.32 24.62 -30.70
N GLN A 269 7.60 24.47 -30.96
CA GLN A 269 8.08 23.46 -31.89
C GLN A 269 7.91 22.06 -31.31
N ALA A 270 8.34 21.83 -30.07
CA ALA A 270 8.20 20.54 -29.39
C ALA A 270 6.74 20.08 -29.35
N LYS A 271 5.81 20.98 -29.00
CA LYS A 271 4.37 20.69 -29.02
C LYS A 271 3.83 20.33 -30.40
N LYS A 272 4.26 21.05 -31.45
CA LYS A 272 3.87 20.74 -32.85
C LYS A 272 4.38 19.39 -33.31
N GLU A 273 5.54 18.97 -32.84
CA GLU A 273 6.12 17.65 -33.10
C GLU A 273 5.46 16.53 -32.29
N GLY A 274 4.52 16.85 -31.38
CA GLY A 274 3.77 15.89 -30.57
C GLY A 274 4.39 15.56 -29.22
N ALA A 275 5.32 16.40 -28.70
CA ALA A 275 5.87 16.19 -27.38
C ALA A 275 4.80 16.28 -26.30
N ILE A 276 4.73 15.28 -25.42
CA ILE A 276 3.84 15.28 -24.27
C ILE A 276 4.40 16.25 -23.22
N ALA A 277 3.58 17.22 -22.83
CA ALA A 277 3.86 18.15 -21.73
C ALA A 277 3.03 17.75 -20.51
N LEU A 278 3.65 17.69 -19.35
CA LEU A 278 2.94 17.39 -18.10
C LEU A 278 2.00 18.53 -17.75
N PHE A 279 0.80 18.20 -17.33
CA PHE A 279 -0.21 19.18 -16.94
C PHE A 279 0.19 19.90 -15.66
N GLY A 280 0.05 21.24 -15.65
CA GLY A 280 0.34 22.08 -14.47
C GLY A 280 1.78 22.53 -14.32
N GLU A 281 2.71 22.08 -15.15
CA GLU A 281 4.09 22.60 -15.16
C GLU A 281 4.22 23.87 -15.99
N LYS A 282 5.08 24.79 -15.51
CA LYS A 282 5.42 26.02 -16.23
C LYS A 282 6.70 25.80 -17.03
N TYR A 283 6.60 25.88 -18.34
CA TYR A 283 7.72 25.74 -19.25
C TYR A 283 8.23 27.10 -19.72
N GLY A 284 9.55 27.22 -19.89
CA GLY A 284 10.19 28.37 -20.52
C GLY A 284 9.97 28.39 -22.05
N GLU A 285 10.56 29.36 -22.72
CA GLU A 285 10.53 29.46 -24.19
C GLU A 285 11.30 28.31 -24.85
N GLU A 286 12.39 27.87 -24.24
CA GLU A 286 13.16 26.69 -24.63
C GLU A 286 12.94 25.56 -23.65
N VAL A 287 12.73 24.33 -24.15
CA VAL A 287 12.44 23.13 -23.36
C VAL A 287 13.37 22.00 -23.73
N ARG A 288 13.65 21.15 -22.76
CA ARG A 288 14.40 19.91 -22.94
C ARG A 288 13.41 18.79 -23.24
N THR A 289 13.63 18.08 -24.36
CA THR A 289 12.84 16.93 -24.79
C THR A 289 13.62 15.65 -24.62
N VAL A 290 12.92 14.59 -24.24
CA VAL A 290 13.45 13.23 -24.15
C VAL A 290 12.65 12.34 -25.10
N THR A 291 13.34 11.72 -26.05
CA THR A 291 12.75 10.83 -27.04
C THR A 291 13.32 9.43 -26.87
N ILE A 292 12.46 8.40 -26.81
CA ILE A 292 12.84 6.99 -26.66
C ILE A 292 12.08 6.16 -27.70
N GLY A 293 12.80 5.24 -28.36
CA GLY A 293 12.24 4.31 -29.33
C GLY A 293 12.73 4.55 -30.74
N GLY A 294 12.13 3.80 -31.69
CA GLY A 294 12.44 3.86 -33.12
C GLY A 294 11.74 5.00 -33.86
N GLU A 295 11.28 4.75 -35.09
CA GLU A 295 10.47 5.68 -35.88
C GLU A 295 9.15 5.00 -36.27
N PRO A 296 8.01 5.48 -35.70
CA PRO A 296 7.87 6.56 -34.73
C PRO A 296 8.38 6.17 -33.33
N PRO A 297 8.81 7.16 -32.49
CA PRO A 297 9.18 6.90 -31.12
C PRO A 297 7.94 6.50 -30.30
N PHE A 298 8.11 5.64 -29.30
CA PHE A 298 7.03 5.29 -28.38
C PHE A 298 6.91 6.25 -27.18
N SER A 299 7.96 7.00 -26.86
CA SER A 299 7.92 8.09 -25.88
C SER A 299 8.60 9.35 -26.43
N TYR A 300 7.91 10.50 -26.34
CA TYR A 300 8.44 11.81 -26.67
C TYR A 300 7.85 12.84 -25.72
N GLU A 301 8.64 13.27 -24.73
CA GLU A 301 8.14 14.03 -23.59
C GLU A 301 9.05 15.21 -23.24
N LEU A 302 8.45 16.30 -22.67
CA LEU A 302 9.19 17.39 -22.05
C LEU A 302 9.66 16.96 -20.66
N CYS A 303 10.96 16.88 -20.45
CA CYS A 303 11.52 16.40 -19.19
C CYS A 303 12.85 17.04 -18.81
N GLY A 304 12.90 17.66 -17.63
CA GLY A 304 14.11 18.24 -17.05
C GLY A 304 14.92 17.30 -16.13
N GLY A 305 14.50 16.03 -16.00
CA GLY A 305 15.17 15.09 -15.12
C GLY A 305 16.46 14.50 -15.65
N THR A 306 17.16 13.72 -14.83
CA THR A 306 18.37 13.02 -15.23
C THR A 306 18.03 11.63 -15.79
N HIS A 307 18.61 11.28 -16.93
CA HIS A 307 18.32 10.05 -17.65
C HIS A 307 19.57 9.24 -17.98
N LEU A 308 19.35 7.95 -18.23
CA LEU A 308 20.34 7.05 -18.82
C LEU A 308 20.58 7.43 -20.28
N GLU A 309 21.68 6.97 -20.84
CA GLU A 309 21.97 7.12 -22.27
C GLU A 309 21.21 6.09 -23.12
N ARG A 310 20.95 4.91 -22.55
CA ARG A 310 20.32 3.78 -23.22
C ARG A 310 19.35 3.04 -22.28
N THR A 311 18.28 2.49 -22.85
CA THR A 311 17.28 1.77 -22.07
C THR A 311 17.80 0.46 -21.46
N GLY A 312 18.82 -0.17 -22.04
CA GLY A 312 19.45 -1.36 -21.49
C GLY A 312 20.10 -1.16 -20.11
N ASP A 313 20.50 0.07 -19.79
CA ASP A 313 21.08 0.40 -18.47
C ASP A 313 20.03 0.44 -17.34
N ILE A 314 18.73 0.37 -17.65
CA ILE A 314 17.62 0.21 -16.69
C ILE A 314 17.80 -1.11 -15.92
N GLY A 315 18.20 -2.18 -16.62
CA GLY A 315 18.14 -3.54 -16.10
C GLY A 315 16.70 -4.06 -16.06
N VAL A 316 16.41 -4.93 -15.11
CA VAL A 316 15.05 -5.49 -14.92
C VAL A 316 14.13 -4.43 -14.30
N PHE A 317 12.90 -4.35 -14.81
CA PHE A 317 11.80 -3.58 -14.26
C PHE A 317 10.74 -4.52 -13.66
N LEU A 318 10.28 -4.24 -12.45
CA LEU A 318 9.23 -5.01 -11.78
C LEU A 318 8.20 -4.07 -11.14
N ILE A 319 6.94 -4.32 -11.44
CA ILE A 319 5.82 -3.68 -10.75
C ILE A 319 5.66 -4.35 -9.38
N THR A 320 5.72 -3.57 -8.31
CA THR A 320 5.58 -4.06 -6.93
C THR A 320 4.15 -3.98 -6.44
N SER A 321 3.42 -2.95 -6.85
CA SER A 321 2.01 -2.75 -6.50
C SER A 321 1.25 -1.96 -7.56
N GLU A 322 -0.05 -2.20 -7.65
CA GLU A 322 -1.03 -1.38 -8.35
C GLU A 322 -2.22 -1.14 -7.42
N GLY A 323 -2.69 0.11 -7.33
CA GLY A 323 -3.78 0.45 -6.41
C GLY A 323 -4.42 1.80 -6.72
N SER A 324 -5.46 2.17 -5.95
CA SER A 324 -6.10 3.47 -6.05
C SER A 324 -5.30 4.53 -5.30
N ALA A 325 -5.04 5.67 -5.93
CA ALA A 325 -4.48 6.86 -5.28
C ALA A 325 -5.57 7.88 -4.92
N ALA A 326 -6.57 8.03 -5.79
CA ALA A 326 -7.75 8.86 -5.60
C ALA A 326 -8.87 8.36 -6.54
N ALA A 327 -10.05 8.97 -6.49
CA ALA A 327 -11.11 8.65 -7.43
C ALA A 327 -10.64 8.94 -8.88
N GLY A 328 -10.73 7.92 -9.75
CA GLY A 328 -10.27 8.01 -11.14
C GLY A 328 -8.75 8.08 -11.32
N ILE A 329 -7.96 7.91 -10.27
CA ILE A 329 -6.50 7.91 -10.33
C ILE A 329 -5.96 6.59 -9.77
N ARG A 330 -5.21 5.88 -10.59
CA ARG A 330 -4.50 4.66 -10.22
C ARG A 330 -3.04 4.95 -9.95
N ARG A 331 -2.41 4.13 -9.14
CA ARG A 331 -1.00 4.22 -8.74
C ARG A 331 -0.29 2.93 -9.03
N ILE A 332 0.84 3.02 -9.71
CA ILE A 332 1.82 1.94 -9.82
C ILE A 332 3.05 2.31 -9.01
N GLU A 333 3.54 1.37 -8.22
CA GLU A 333 4.88 1.41 -7.65
C GLU A 333 5.73 0.32 -8.31
N ALA A 334 6.98 0.65 -8.60
CA ALA A 334 7.88 -0.26 -9.29
C ALA A 334 9.34 -0.02 -8.89
N VAL A 335 10.16 -1.01 -9.18
CA VAL A 335 11.62 -1.02 -8.93
C VAL A 335 12.39 -1.42 -10.18
N THR A 336 13.65 -0.97 -10.27
CA THR A 336 14.53 -1.27 -11.40
C THR A 336 15.90 -1.79 -10.96
N GLY A 337 16.63 -2.39 -11.88
CA GLY A 337 18.03 -2.72 -11.74
C GLY A 337 18.35 -3.52 -10.49
N ARG A 338 19.15 -2.94 -9.58
CA ARG A 338 19.62 -3.65 -8.36
C ARG A 338 18.50 -3.94 -7.39
N GLU A 339 17.55 -3.03 -7.22
CA GLU A 339 16.39 -3.22 -6.32
C GLU A 339 15.45 -4.29 -6.88
N ALA A 340 15.22 -4.31 -8.18
CA ALA A 340 14.47 -5.39 -8.84
C ALA A 340 15.17 -6.73 -8.67
N TYR A 341 16.51 -6.78 -8.86
CA TYR A 341 17.28 -7.99 -8.65
C TYR A 341 17.20 -8.49 -7.21
N ALA A 342 17.34 -7.60 -6.22
CA ALA A 342 17.21 -7.94 -4.81
C ALA A 342 15.83 -8.53 -4.49
N LEU A 343 14.76 -7.91 -5.01
CA LEU A 343 13.39 -8.38 -4.85
C LEU A 343 13.18 -9.79 -5.46
N VAL A 344 13.75 -10.05 -6.65
CA VAL A 344 13.70 -11.40 -7.26
C VAL A 344 14.42 -12.43 -6.40
N GLN A 345 15.61 -12.08 -5.86
CA GLN A 345 16.35 -12.99 -4.98
C GLN A 345 15.57 -13.28 -3.69
N GLU A 346 14.97 -12.28 -3.07
CA GLU A 346 14.13 -12.45 -1.88
C GLU A 346 12.94 -13.37 -2.16
N ARG A 347 12.16 -13.09 -3.22
CA ARG A 347 11.01 -13.92 -3.62
C ARG A 347 11.44 -15.36 -3.90
N ASN A 348 12.57 -15.55 -4.59
CA ASN A 348 13.09 -16.88 -4.88
C ASN A 348 13.54 -17.61 -3.60
N ALA A 349 14.19 -16.93 -2.67
CA ALA A 349 14.59 -17.49 -1.38
C ALA A 349 13.39 -17.97 -0.56
N LEU A 350 12.32 -17.16 -0.46
CA LEU A 350 11.07 -17.52 0.21
C LEU A 350 10.40 -18.74 -0.44
N LEU A 351 10.37 -18.78 -1.78
CA LEU A 351 9.82 -19.91 -2.53
C LEU A 351 10.60 -21.20 -2.26
N GLN A 352 11.93 -21.13 -2.30
CA GLN A 352 12.82 -22.24 -1.99
C GLN A 352 12.68 -22.71 -0.54
N GLN A 353 12.55 -21.79 0.40
CA GLN A 353 12.33 -22.10 1.80
C GLN A 353 11.01 -22.85 2.00
N SER A 354 9.91 -22.33 1.45
CA SER A 354 8.58 -22.97 1.54
C SER A 354 8.57 -24.38 0.95
N ALA A 355 9.25 -24.57 -0.19
CA ALA A 355 9.39 -25.89 -0.82
C ALA A 355 10.19 -26.87 0.05
N ARG A 356 11.29 -26.40 0.69
CA ARG A 356 12.09 -27.23 1.62
C ARG A 356 11.29 -27.67 2.84
N GLU A 357 10.50 -26.78 3.46
CA GLU A 357 9.64 -27.11 4.60
C GLU A 357 8.65 -28.22 4.25
N LEU A 358 8.10 -28.19 3.03
CA LEU A 358 7.19 -29.19 2.53
C LEU A 358 7.90 -30.43 1.91
N LYS A 359 9.23 -30.43 1.82
CA LYS A 359 10.08 -31.49 1.22
C LYS A 359 9.71 -31.79 -0.23
N ILE A 360 9.45 -30.79 -1.02
CA ILE A 360 9.08 -30.87 -2.44
C ILE A 360 9.93 -29.91 -3.29
N SER A 361 9.79 -29.98 -4.62
CA SER A 361 10.36 -28.95 -5.51
C SER A 361 9.51 -27.67 -5.48
N PRO A 362 10.09 -26.48 -5.74
CA PRO A 362 9.32 -25.24 -5.84
C PRO A 362 8.18 -25.28 -6.88
N ALA A 363 8.37 -26.04 -7.97
CA ALA A 363 7.36 -26.19 -9.02
C ALA A 363 6.11 -26.94 -8.53
N ASP A 364 6.25 -27.80 -7.53
CA ASP A 364 5.15 -28.62 -6.99
C ASP A 364 4.35 -27.90 -5.88
N LEU A 365 4.78 -26.70 -5.44
CA LEU A 365 4.13 -25.96 -4.34
C LEU A 365 2.63 -25.75 -4.56
N PRO A 366 2.12 -25.31 -5.73
CA PRO A 366 0.69 -25.09 -5.92
C PRO A 366 -0.12 -26.40 -5.78
N ALA A 367 0.41 -27.51 -6.32
CA ALA A 367 -0.23 -28.82 -6.23
C ALA A 367 -0.26 -29.32 -4.77
N ARG A 368 0.85 -29.16 -4.04
CA ARG A 368 0.95 -29.59 -2.64
C ARG A 368 0.05 -28.78 -1.71
N VAL A 369 -0.05 -27.46 -1.90
CA VAL A 369 -0.99 -26.61 -1.13
C VAL A 369 -2.42 -27.09 -1.34
N LYS A 370 -2.83 -27.37 -2.59
CA LYS A 370 -4.15 -27.91 -2.91
C LYS A 370 -4.38 -29.29 -2.26
N SER A 371 -3.37 -30.17 -2.28
CA SER A 371 -3.43 -31.49 -1.62
C SER A 371 -3.62 -31.33 -0.11
N LEU A 372 -2.83 -30.46 0.55
CA LEU A 372 -2.92 -30.20 1.98
C LEU A 372 -4.31 -29.66 2.39
N GLN A 373 -4.89 -28.78 1.60
CA GLN A 373 -6.26 -28.30 1.83
C GLN A 373 -7.28 -29.44 1.76
N SER A 374 -7.13 -30.34 0.79
CA SER A 374 -8.01 -31.52 0.64
C SER A 374 -7.82 -32.52 1.77
N GLU A 375 -6.57 -32.79 2.16
CA GLU A 375 -6.21 -33.69 3.28
C GLU A 375 -6.79 -33.14 4.60
N LEU A 376 -6.66 -31.84 4.84
CA LEU A 376 -7.21 -31.18 6.03
C LEU A 376 -8.76 -31.28 6.06
N ALA A 377 -9.43 -31.03 4.93
CA ALA A 377 -10.88 -31.16 4.84
C ALA A 377 -11.35 -32.61 5.09
N ALA A 378 -10.62 -33.59 4.55
CA ALA A 378 -10.90 -35.00 4.79
C ALA A 378 -10.69 -35.39 6.26
N ALA A 379 -9.59 -34.95 6.87
CA ALA A 379 -9.30 -35.19 8.29
C ALA A 379 -10.38 -34.57 9.22
N HIS A 380 -10.81 -33.36 8.93
CA HIS A 380 -11.92 -32.74 9.69
C HIS A 380 -13.23 -33.53 9.59
N LYS A 381 -13.55 -34.04 8.38
CA LYS A 381 -14.73 -34.87 8.17
C LYS A 381 -14.63 -36.18 8.95
N GLU A 382 -13.48 -36.82 8.93
CA GLU A 382 -13.21 -38.06 9.66
C GLU A 382 -13.32 -37.85 11.18
N VAL A 383 -12.68 -36.82 11.72
CA VAL A 383 -12.79 -36.45 13.13
C VAL A 383 -14.24 -36.22 13.54
N SER A 384 -15.02 -35.52 12.69
CA SER A 384 -16.45 -35.29 12.96
C SER A 384 -17.26 -36.59 12.93
N ALA A 385 -16.94 -37.52 12.02
CA ALA A 385 -17.61 -38.83 11.96
C ALA A 385 -17.29 -39.66 13.22
N LEU A 386 -16.01 -39.75 13.60
CA LEU A 386 -15.59 -40.49 14.80
C LEU A 386 -16.20 -39.91 16.09
N LYS A 387 -16.29 -38.60 16.19
CA LYS A 387 -17.00 -37.94 17.31
C LYS A 387 -18.46 -38.31 17.39
N ARG A 388 -19.17 -38.35 16.23
CA ARG A 388 -20.58 -38.77 16.17
C ARG A 388 -20.77 -40.24 16.54
N GLU A 389 -19.88 -41.11 16.07
CA GLU A 389 -19.88 -42.55 16.39
C GLU A 389 -19.69 -42.77 17.91
N SER A 390 -18.67 -42.17 18.50
CA SER A 390 -18.42 -42.20 19.94
C SER A 390 -19.59 -41.69 20.78
N ALA A 391 -20.23 -40.59 20.34
CA ALA A 391 -21.40 -40.05 21.02
C ALA A 391 -22.62 -41.02 20.91
N ALA A 392 -22.76 -41.72 19.76
CA ALA A 392 -23.84 -42.72 19.58
C ALA A 392 -23.62 -43.92 20.48
N GLU A 393 -22.40 -44.46 20.58
CA GLU A 393 -22.03 -45.52 21.51
C GLU A 393 -22.30 -45.13 22.98
N SER A 394 -21.91 -43.91 23.36
CA SER A 394 -22.18 -43.38 24.70
C SER A 394 -23.69 -43.31 25.00
N LEU A 395 -24.51 -42.93 24.01
CA LEU A 395 -25.95 -42.91 24.17
C LEU A 395 -26.48 -44.36 24.29
N ASP A 396 -26.03 -45.30 23.47
CA ASP A 396 -26.49 -46.67 23.54
C ASP A 396 -26.23 -47.31 24.91
N ALA A 397 -25.04 -47.08 25.45
CA ALA A 397 -24.67 -47.52 26.82
C ALA A 397 -25.55 -46.84 27.89
N ALA A 398 -25.84 -45.54 27.76
CA ALA A 398 -26.69 -44.80 28.68
C ALA A 398 -28.16 -45.28 28.60
N LEU A 399 -28.63 -45.70 27.42
CA LEU A 399 -29.97 -46.21 27.20
C LEU A 399 -30.20 -47.62 27.75
N GLU A 400 -29.17 -48.38 28.08
CA GLU A 400 -29.31 -49.72 28.66
C GLU A 400 -29.74 -49.68 30.13
N ASN A 401 -29.36 -48.65 30.87
CA ASN A 401 -29.59 -48.51 32.30
C ASN A 401 -30.12 -47.12 32.66
N VAL A 402 -31.32 -46.79 32.15
CA VAL A 402 -31.98 -45.51 32.47
C VAL A 402 -32.61 -45.59 33.86
N PRO A 403 -32.23 -44.72 34.84
CA PRO A 403 -32.82 -44.72 36.16
C PRO A 403 -34.27 -44.26 36.12
N GLU A 404 -35.10 -44.80 37.05
CA GLU A 404 -36.46 -44.35 37.25
C GLU A 404 -36.57 -43.37 38.41
N VAL A 405 -37.21 -42.24 38.19
CA VAL A 405 -37.51 -41.22 39.21
C VAL A 405 -39.01 -41.01 39.25
N ALA A 406 -39.64 -41.22 40.43
CA ALA A 406 -41.10 -41.16 40.61
C ALA A 406 -41.87 -42.05 39.62
N GLY A 407 -41.33 -43.21 39.21
CA GLY A 407 -41.93 -44.14 38.26
C GLY A 407 -41.79 -43.71 36.78
N VAL A 408 -40.91 -42.77 36.47
CA VAL A 408 -40.61 -42.28 35.11
C VAL A 408 -39.14 -42.50 34.78
N PRO A 409 -38.80 -43.10 33.64
CA PRO A 409 -37.45 -43.17 33.13
C PRO A 409 -36.86 -41.78 32.89
N VAL A 410 -35.71 -41.45 33.50
CA VAL A 410 -35.01 -40.16 33.37
C VAL A 410 -33.58 -40.40 32.89
N LEU A 411 -33.29 -40.02 31.67
CA LEU A 411 -31.95 -40.10 31.09
C LEU A 411 -31.27 -38.74 31.20
N ALA A 412 -30.16 -38.69 31.91
CA ALA A 412 -29.23 -37.56 31.92
C ALA A 412 -27.88 -38.07 31.42
N ALA A 413 -27.40 -37.58 30.26
CA ALA A 413 -26.18 -38.09 29.63
C ALA A 413 -25.36 -36.97 28.98
N ASP A 414 -24.03 -36.99 29.26
CA ASP A 414 -23.04 -36.26 28.47
C ASP A 414 -22.63 -37.12 27.28
N LEU A 415 -22.67 -36.53 26.08
CA LEU A 415 -22.44 -37.19 24.80
C LEU A 415 -21.34 -36.44 24.04
N PRO A 416 -20.07 -36.57 24.49
CA PRO A 416 -18.97 -35.81 23.94
C PRO A 416 -18.83 -36.00 22.44
N GLY A 417 -18.70 -34.87 21.69
CA GLY A 417 -18.54 -34.89 20.25
C GLY A 417 -19.84 -34.82 19.45
N ALA A 418 -21.00 -34.92 20.09
CA ALA A 418 -22.29 -34.67 19.42
C ALA A 418 -22.44 -33.17 19.10
N ASP A 419 -22.86 -32.86 17.89
CA ASP A 419 -23.42 -31.53 17.56
C ASP A 419 -24.92 -31.47 17.91
N MET A 420 -25.48 -30.28 17.80
CA MET A 420 -26.90 -30.08 18.14
C MET A 420 -27.86 -30.93 17.29
N GLU A 421 -27.50 -31.24 16.04
CA GLU A 421 -28.30 -32.10 15.16
C GLU A 421 -28.21 -33.56 15.61
N ALA A 422 -27.04 -34.02 15.98
CA ALA A 422 -26.85 -35.36 16.56
C ALA A 422 -27.61 -35.50 17.89
N LEU A 423 -27.54 -34.50 18.79
CA LEU A 423 -28.28 -34.49 20.05
C LEU A 423 -29.81 -34.58 19.83
N ARG A 424 -30.35 -33.91 18.80
CA ARG A 424 -31.78 -34.04 18.42
C ARG A 424 -32.13 -35.47 18.00
N GLY A 425 -31.35 -36.05 17.10
CA GLY A 425 -31.51 -37.43 16.68
C GLY A 425 -31.42 -38.42 17.84
N MET A 426 -30.53 -38.16 18.79
CA MET A 426 -30.37 -38.96 20.01
C MET A 426 -31.55 -38.82 20.98
N ALA A 427 -32.12 -37.62 21.13
CA ALA A 427 -33.34 -37.39 21.89
C ALA A 427 -34.56 -38.10 21.25
N ASP A 428 -34.64 -38.17 19.92
CA ASP A 428 -35.67 -38.92 19.20
C ASP A 428 -35.51 -40.44 19.41
N ARG A 429 -34.29 -40.97 19.41
CA ARG A 429 -34.01 -42.39 19.73
C ARG A 429 -34.45 -42.73 21.17
N PHE A 430 -34.19 -41.86 22.15
CA PHE A 430 -34.71 -42.04 23.51
C PHE A 430 -36.23 -42.16 23.51
N ARG A 431 -36.96 -41.24 22.85
CA ARG A 431 -38.45 -41.26 22.81
C ARG A 431 -39.02 -42.50 22.11
N GLN A 432 -38.28 -43.06 21.12
CA GLN A 432 -38.67 -44.32 20.48
C GLN A 432 -38.53 -45.52 21.43
N LYS A 433 -37.48 -45.55 22.26
CA LYS A 433 -37.21 -46.63 23.20
C LYS A 433 -38.07 -46.56 24.46
N TYR A 434 -38.35 -45.33 24.92
CA TYR A 434 -39.13 -45.05 26.14
C TYR A 434 -40.38 -44.25 25.77
N PRO A 435 -41.57 -44.92 25.63
CA PRO A 435 -42.82 -44.23 25.31
C PRO A 435 -43.29 -43.24 26.37
N SER A 436 -42.82 -43.39 27.63
CA SER A 436 -43.00 -42.47 28.74
C SER A 436 -41.66 -42.22 29.37
N GLY A 437 -41.12 -40.97 29.33
CA GLY A 437 -39.82 -40.65 29.88
C GLY A 437 -39.35 -39.21 29.62
N VAL A 438 -38.28 -38.85 30.31
CA VAL A 438 -37.61 -37.56 30.22
C VAL A 438 -36.13 -37.80 29.87
N ALA A 439 -35.59 -37.05 28.92
CA ALA A 439 -34.16 -37.03 28.71
C ALA A 439 -33.60 -35.61 28.68
N LEU A 440 -32.44 -35.46 29.30
CA LEU A 440 -31.58 -34.27 29.21
C LEU A 440 -30.20 -34.73 28.70
N LEU A 441 -29.89 -34.33 27.49
CA LEU A 441 -28.64 -34.70 26.83
C LEU A 441 -27.75 -33.46 26.67
N ALA A 442 -26.46 -33.63 26.90
CA ALA A 442 -25.49 -32.57 26.77
C ALA A 442 -24.34 -32.98 25.85
N ALA A 443 -23.67 -32.01 25.25
CA ALA A 443 -22.39 -32.18 24.60
C ALA A 443 -21.57 -30.89 24.68
N VAL A 444 -20.31 -30.99 24.92
CA VAL A 444 -19.39 -29.82 24.93
C VAL A 444 -18.62 -29.74 23.62
N ALA A 445 -18.74 -28.60 22.94
CA ALA A 445 -17.98 -28.29 21.74
C ALA A 445 -17.21 -26.98 21.98
N ASP A 446 -15.90 -26.98 21.82
CA ASP A 446 -14.99 -25.84 22.02
C ASP A 446 -15.24 -25.11 23.37
N GLY A 447 -15.41 -25.89 24.45
CA GLY A 447 -15.67 -25.41 25.80
C GLY A 447 -17.09 -24.88 26.04
N LYS A 448 -17.96 -24.89 25.03
CA LYS A 448 -19.35 -24.43 25.10
C LYS A 448 -20.31 -25.62 25.14
N PRO A 449 -21.14 -25.73 26.16
CA PRO A 449 -22.13 -26.81 26.22
C PRO A 449 -23.36 -26.52 25.34
N ASN A 450 -23.79 -27.57 24.64
CA ASN A 450 -25.08 -27.69 23.98
C ASN A 450 -25.95 -28.62 24.82
N LEU A 451 -27.17 -28.23 25.08
CA LEU A 451 -28.12 -28.99 25.88
C LEU A 451 -29.41 -29.23 25.08
N ILE A 452 -29.97 -30.42 25.18
CA ILE A 452 -31.30 -30.71 24.67
C ILE A 452 -32.09 -31.48 25.73
N ALA A 453 -33.33 -31.05 25.95
CA ALA A 453 -34.29 -31.77 26.79
C ALA A 453 -35.42 -32.30 25.95
N THR A 454 -35.89 -33.50 26.26
CA THR A 454 -37.13 -34.05 25.66
C THR A 454 -38.01 -34.65 26.74
N VAL A 455 -39.30 -34.49 26.57
CA VAL A 455 -40.38 -35.02 27.46
C VAL A 455 -41.40 -35.70 26.57
N THR A 456 -41.84 -36.90 26.89
CA THR A 456 -42.86 -37.60 26.13
C THR A 456 -44.26 -36.99 26.31
N LYS A 457 -45.16 -37.19 25.35
CA LYS A 457 -46.47 -36.50 25.29
C LYS A 457 -47.34 -36.73 26.52
N ASP A 458 -47.39 -37.96 27.02
CA ASP A 458 -48.10 -38.35 28.24
C ASP A 458 -47.62 -37.58 29.48
N LEU A 459 -46.31 -37.31 29.55
CA LEU A 459 -45.72 -36.56 30.66
C LEU A 459 -45.92 -35.03 30.47
N VAL A 460 -45.98 -34.57 29.23
CA VAL A 460 -46.38 -33.19 28.94
C VAL A 460 -47.81 -32.90 29.42
N GLU A 461 -48.74 -33.85 29.20
CA GLU A 461 -50.11 -33.76 29.70
C GLU A 461 -50.19 -33.76 31.22
N ARG A 462 -49.16 -34.34 31.90
CA ARG A 462 -49.00 -34.33 33.36
C ARG A 462 -48.29 -33.06 33.88
N GLY A 463 -47.96 -32.10 33.00
CA GLY A 463 -47.42 -30.81 33.35
C GLY A 463 -45.88 -30.69 33.32
N LEU A 464 -45.19 -31.71 32.81
CA LEU A 464 -43.75 -31.62 32.58
C LEU A 464 -43.43 -30.93 31.25
N HIS A 465 -42.51 -29.94 31.24
CA HIS A 465 -42.16 -29.17 30.05
C HIS A 465 -40.64 -29.19 29.80
N ALA A 466 -40.23 -29.69 28.63
CA ALA A 466 -38.82 -29.71 28.25
C ALA A 466 -38.16 -28.31 28.26
N GLY A 467 -38.95 -27.27 27.94
CA GLY A 467 -38.48 -25.88 28.00
C GLY A 467 -38.10 -25.40 29.41
N GLU A 468 -38.81 -25.88 30.44
CA GLU A 468 -38.47 -25.57 31.84
C GLU A 468 -37.21 -26.33 32.26
N LEU A 469 -37.10 -27.61 31.94
CA LEU A 469 -35.96 -28.44 32.28
C LEU A 469 -34.69 -27.89 31.64
N VAL A 470 -34.71 -27.61 30.33
CA VAL A 470 -33.51 -27.12 29.63
C VAL A 470 -33.10 -25.74 30.11
N LYS A 471 -34.04 -24.89 30.53
CA LYS A 471 -33.72 -23.57 31.11
C LYS A 471 -33.00 -23.69 32.43
N LEU A 472 -33.48 -24.55 33.34
CA LEU A 472 -32.82 -24.82 34.63
C LEU A 472 -31.40 -25.39 34.43
N ALA A 473 -31.25 -26.30 33.49
CA ALA A 473 -29.94 -26.86 33.13
C ALA A 473 -29.00 -25.80 32.53
N ALA A 474 -29.51 -24.93 31.65
CA ALA A 474 -28.77 -23.87 31.03
C ALA A 474 -28.24 -22.82 32.03
N GLU A 475 -29.01 -22.53 33.08
CA GLU A 475 -28.59 -21.62 34.17
C GLU A 475 -27.31 -22.12 34.87
N LYS A 476 -27.15 -23.46 35.01
CA LYS A 476 -25.94 -24.05 35.60
C LYS A 476 -24.69 -23.86 34.77
N VAL A 477 -24.81 -23.84 33.46
CA VAL A 477 -23.72 -23.67 32.52
C VAL A 477 -23.55 -22.22 32.02
N GLY A 478 -24.18 -21.26 32.70
CA GLY A 478 -24.07 -19.84 32.35
C GLY A 478 -24.70 -19.52 30.98
N GLY A 479 -25.82 -20.16 30.66
CA GLY A 479 -26.49 -20.03 29.38
C GLY A 479 -27.96 -19.75 29.47
N SER A 480 -28.65 -19.86 28.35
CA SER A 480 -30.09 -19.71 28.23
C SER A 480 -30.64 -20.63 27.14
N GLY A 481 -31.93 -20.94 27.23
CA GLY A 481 -32.55 -21.80 26.26
C GLY A 481 -34.08 -21.83 26.44
N GLY A 482 -34.73 -22.63 25.63
CA GLY A 482 -36.18 -22.82 25.64
C GLY A 482 -36.61 -23.62 24.43
N GLY A 483 -37.91 -23.77 24.28
CA GLY A 483 -38.48 -24.52 23.18
C GLY A 483 -39.89 -24.98 23.47
N ARG A 484 -40.34 -26.02 22.77
CA ARG A 484 -41.67 -26.60 22.92
C ARG A 484 -41.74 -27.47 24.20
N PRO A 485 -42.96 -27.78 24.68
CA PRO A 485 -43.14 -28.65 25.84
C PRO A 485 -42.50 -30.04 25.69
N ASP A 486 -42.50 -30.59 24.45
CA ASP A 486 -42.02 -31.94 24.13
C ASP A 486 -40.52 -31.98 23.82
N MET A 487 -39.91 -30.87 23.36
CA MET A 487 -38.50 -30.77 23.05
C MET A 487 -38.00 -29.31 23.13
N ALA A 488 -36.91 -29.09 23.80
CA ALA A 488 -36.31 -27.77 23.95
C ALA A 488 -34.77 -27.88 23.96
N GLN A 489 -34.10 -26.80 23.58
CA GLN A 489 -32.65 -26.75 23.47
C GLN A 489 -32.07 -25.49 24.12
N ALA A 490 -30.84 -25.60 24.56
CA ALA A 490 -30.10 -24.48 25.15
C ALA A 490 -28.61 -24.54 24.79
N GLY A 491 -27.93 -23.43 24.95
CA GLY A 491 -26.50 -23.35 24.96
C GLY A 491 -25.99 -22.69 26.22
N GLY A 492 -24.70 -22.89 26.54
CA GLY A 492 -24.05 -22.26 27.69
C GLY A 492 -22.63 -21.77 27.35
N SER A 493 -21.99 -21.16 28.34
CA SER A 493 -20.62 -20.65 28.23
C SER A 493 -19.59 -21.43 29.04
N ASP A 494 -20.02 -22.28 29.97
CA ASP A 494 -19.14 -23.02 30.87
C ASP A 494 -19.36 -24.53 30.74
N GLY A 495 -18.53 -25.18 29.90
CA GLY A 495 -18.57 -26.62 29.67
C GLY A 495 -18.13 -27.48 30.87
N ASN A 496 -17.43 -26.91 31.88
CA ASN A 496 -17.01 -27.67 33.05
C ASN A 496 -18.17 -27.97 34.01
N LYS A 497 -19.31 -27.31 33.84
CA LYS A 497 -20.50 -27.48 34.67
C LYS A 497 -21.59 -28.34 34.03
N VAL A 498 -21.25 -29.11 33.00
CA VAL A 498 -22.21 -30.00 32.34
C VAL A 498 -22.80 -31.03 33.31
N ASP A 499 -21.98 -31.62 34.17
CA ASP A 499 -22.45 -32.57 35.18
C ASP A 499 -23.46 -31.96 36.14
N GLU A 500 -23.26 -30.71 36.60
CA GLU A 500 -24.20 -29.98 37.43
C GLU A 500 -25.52 -29.70 36.67
N ALA A 501 -25.43 -29.41 35.36
CA ALA A 501 -26.62 -29.21 34.53
C ALA A 501 -27.41 -30.51 34.32
N LEU A 502 -26.72 -31.62 34.10
CA LEU A 502 -27.37 -32.93 33.94
C LEU A 502 -28.04 -33.43 35.22
N ALA A 503 -27.43 -33.17 36.39
CA ALA A 503 -28.00 -33.54 37.69
C ALA A 503 -29.34 -32.85 38.00
N VAL A 504 -29.69 -31.76 37.29
CA VAL A 504 -30.97 -31.09 37.42
C VAL A 504 -32.16 -31.98 37.01
N ALA A 505 -31.94 -32.90 36.05
CA ALA A 505 -33.03 -33.67 35.46
C ALA A 505 -33.81 -34.53 36.46
N GLU A 506 -33.07 -35.27 37.31
CA GLU A 506 -33.67 -36.14 38.33
C GLU A 506 -34.40 -35.36 39.39
N SER A 507 -33.78 -34.28 39.93
CA SER A 507 -34.39 -33.45 40.96
C SER A 507 -35.66 -32.75 40.45
N TRP A 508 -35.60 -32.24 39.21
CA TRP A 508 -36.76 -31.58 38.58
C TRP A 508 -37.95 -32.52 38.36
N VAL A 509 -37.70 -33.75 37.88
CA VAL A 509 -38.79 -34.75 37.75
C VAL A 509 -39.38 -35.12 39.09
N LYS A 510 -38.57 -35.31 40.11
CA LYS A 510 -38.99 -35.62 41.47
C LYS A 510 -39.87 -34.51 42.07
N ASP A 511 -39.49 -33.25 41.87
CA ASP A 511 -40.24 -32.10 42.36
C ASP A 511 -41.60 -31.89 41.67
N LYS A 512 -41.69 -32.30 40.40
CA LYS A 512 -42.93 -32.15 39.61
C LYS A 512 -43.93 -33.31 39.80
N LEU A 513 -43.47 -34.52 40.11
CA LEU A 513 -44.31 -35.73 40.14
C LEU A 513 -44.39 -36.37 41.54
N GLY A 514 -43.53 -35.99 42.47
CA GLY A 514 -43.53 -36.44 43.86
C GLY A 514 -44.36 -35.54 44.71
#